data_b0d1aa781448a34e54ecd5336a347f2e
#
_entry.id   b0d1aa781448a34e54ecd5336a347f2e
#
_cell.length_a   1.000
_cell.length_b   1.000
_cell.length_c   1.000
_cell.angle_alpha   90.00
_cell.angle_beta   90.00
_cell.angle_gamma   90.00
#
_symmetry.space_group_name_H-M   'P 1'
#
loop_
_entity.id
_entity.type
_entity.pdbx_description
1 polymer ?
#
loop_
_entity_poly.entity_id
_entity_poly.type
_entity_poly.pdbx_seq_one_letter_code
_entity_poly.pdbx_strand_id
1 'polypeptide(L)'
;MAKIVNCWNEWDPLKRVIMGRPEGTNIPAPEPAWWYHRPDGDYPLGSWGPFPQEMIDKANEQMNYFQSRIEKRGAIVERINIEPFMLNKPVSTPDWTQLNCHGVNNVRDVTMIHGNMIIEATTCR
;
A
#
# COMPACT_ATOMS: atom_id res chain seq x y z
N MET A 1 18.24 18.19 -14.77
CA MET A 1 17.10 17.31 -14.47
C MET A 1 16.31 17.93 -13.34
N ALA A 2 14.98 18.04 -13.48
CA ALA A 2 14.13 18.47 -12.38
C ALA A 2 14.17 17.38 -11.28
N LYS A 3 14.39 17.78 -10.02
CA LYS A 3 14.32 16.86 -8.88
C LYS A 3 12.85 16.50 -8.66
N ILE A 4 12.50 15.24 -8.76
CA ILE A 4 11.13 14.74 -8.56
C ILE A 4 10.80 14.70 -7.06
N VAL A 5 11.78 14.38 -6.22
CA VAL A 5 11.65 14.27 -4.77
C VAL A 5 12.44 15.38 -4.10
N ASN A 6 11.79 16.12 -3.22
CA ASN A 6 12.41 17.22 -2.46
C ASN A 6 11.57 17.51 -1.21
N CYS A 7 11.66 16.65 -0.20
CA CYS A 7 10.88 16.74 1.04
C CYS A 7 11.82 16.79 2.24
N TRP A 8 11.95 17.99 2.83
CA TRP A 8 12.86 18.26 3.96
C TRP A 8 12.15 18.35 5.29
N ASN A 9 10.82 18.46 5.25
CA ASN A 9 9.97 18.56 6.44
C ASN A 9 8.51 18.18 6.09
N GLU A 10 7.65 18.12 7.09
CA GLU A 10 6.25 17.71 6.91
C GLU A 10 5.26 18.91 6.91
N TRP A 11 5.73 20.14 6.99
CA TRP A 11 4.88 21.35 7.08
C TRP A 11 4.96 22.28 5.86
N ASP A 12 5.88 22.06 4.95
CA ASP A 12 5.93 22.82 3.70
C ASP A 12 4.74 22.46 2.79
N PRO A 13 4.31 23.38 1.92
CA PRO A 13 3.21 23.13 1.00
C PRO A 13 3.45 21.88 0.14
N LEU A 14 2.52 20.94 0.21
CA LEU A 14 2.54 19.71 -0.58
C LEU A 14 2.43 20.05 -2.08
N LYS A 15 3.38 19.61 -2.88
CA LYS A 15 3.39 19.82 -4.34
C LYS A 15 3.10 18.55 -5.12
N ARG A 16 3.56 17.40 -4.60
CA ARG A 16 3.39 16.09 -5.24
C ARG A 16 3.32 15.02 -4.16
N VAL A 17 2.44 14.05 -4.34
CA VAL A 17 2.27 12.91 -3.43
C VAL A 17 2.07 11.63 -4.21
N ILE A 18 2.61 10.55 -3.70
CA ILE A 18 2.33 9.20 -4.20
C ILE A 18 1.24 8.62 -3.32
N MET A 19 0.18 8.14 -3.95
CA MET A 19 -0.91 7.42 -3.28
C MET A 19 -0.88 5.95 -3.68
N GLY A 20 -1.19 5.10 -2.73
CA GLY A 20 -1.37 3.68 -2.96
C GLY A 20 -2.64 3.35 -3.74
N ARG A 21 -2.86 2.06 -3.95
CA ARG A 21 -4.04 1.50 -4.62
C ARG A 21 -4.62 0.37 -3.79
N PRO A 22 -5.95 0.28 -3.66
CA PRO A 22 -6.60 -0.86 -3.03
C PRO A 22 -6.67 -2.09 -3.93
N GLU A 23 -6.50 -1.94 -5.25
CA GLU A 23 -6.54 -3.06 -6.18
C GLU A 23 -5.46 -4.09 -5.85
N GLY A 24 -5.83 -5.35 -5.91
CA GLY A 24 -4.94 -6.46 -5.61
C GLY A 24 -4.64 -6.66 -4.13
N THR A 25 -5.27 -5.90 -3.24
CA THR A 25 -5.13 -6.09 -1.79
C THR A 25 -5.64 -7.47 -1.38
N ASN A 26 -4.86 -8.14 -0.55
CA ASN A 26 -5.14 -9.47 -0.03
C ASN A 26 -5.23 -9.46 1.48
N ILE A 27 -6.02 -10.40 2.00
CA ILE A 27 -5.90 -10.85 3.38
C ILE A 27 -4.62 -11.69 3.41
N PRO A 28 -3.63 -11.38 4.23
CA PRO A 28 -2.39 -12.14 4.28
C PRO A 28 -2.62 -13.61 4.62
N ALA A 29 -1.78 -14.49 4.07
CA ALA A 29 -1.77 -15.87 4.47
C ALA A 29 -1.51 -15.99 5.99
N PRO A 30 -2.10 -17.01 6.64
CA PRO A 30 -1.94 -17.19 8.08
C PRO A 30 -0.47 -17.30 8.48
N GLU A 31 -0.11 -16.49 9.44
CA GLU A 31 1.17 -16.56 10.13
C GLU A 31 0.98 -16.31 11.62
N PRO A 32 1.88 -16.78 12.51
CA PRO A 32 1.71 -16.66 13.96
C PRO A 32 1.46 -15.24 14.45
N ALA A 33 2.11 -14.24 13.84
CA ALA A 33 1.94 -12.83 14.23
C ALA A 33 0.52 -12.30 14.01
N TRP A 34 -0.19 -12.81 13.02
CA TRP A 34 -1.56 -12.41 12.72
C TRP A 34 -2.61 -13.06 13.61
N TRP A 35 -2.34 -14.23 14.16
CA TRP A 35 -3.30 -14.95 14.97
C TRP A 35 -3.64 -14.23 16.27
N TYR A 36 -2.71 -13.44 16.81
CA TYR A 36 -2.90 -12.72 18.07
C TYR A 36 -3.64 -11.39 17.93
N HIS A 37 -3.71 -10.83 16.72
CA HIS A 37 -4.19 -9.47 16.49
C HIS A 37 -5.49 -9.40 15.72
N ARG A 38 -6.09 -10.54 15.39
CA ARG A 38 -7.38 -10.55 14.71
C ARG A 38 -8.48 -10.77 15.74
N PRO A 39 -9.22 -9.70 16.12
CA PRO A 39 -10.47 -9.88 16.81
C PRO A 39 -11.44 -10.66 15.92
N ASP A 40 -12.45 -11.27 16.52
CA ASP A 40 -13.57 -11.91 15.81
C ASP A 40 -14.24 -10.85 14.90
N GLY A 41 -13.81 -10.77 13.68
CA GLY A 41 -14.27 -9.82 12.70
C GLY A 41 -14.92 -10.51 11.51
N ASP A 42 -15.23 -9.75 10.48
CA ASP A 42 -15.95 -10.20 9.29
C ASP A 42 -15.24 -11.30 8.48
N TYR A 43 -14.00 -11.60 8.84
CA TYR A 43 -13.22 -12.67 8.20
C TYR A 43 -12.85 -13.73 9.23
N PRO A 44 -13.25 -15.00 9.04
CA PRO A 44 -12.86 -16.09 9.90
C PRO A 44 -11.35 -16.23 10.03
N LEU A 45 -10.88 -16.59 11.21
CA LEU A 45 -9.47 -16.90 11.43
C LEU A 45 -9.02 -17.98 10.44
N GLY A 46 -7.91 -17.75 9.76
CA GLY A 46 -7.39 -18.63 8.73
C GLY A 46 -7.89 -18.34 7.30
N SER A 47 -8.86 -17.46 7.13
CA SER A 47 -9.22 -16.97 5.79
C SER A 47 -8.11 -16.07 5.24
N TRP A 48 -7.72 -16.29 4.01
CA TRP A 48 -6.73 -15.49 3.32
C TRP A 48 -6.99 -15.46 1.81
N GLY A 49 -6.37 -14.52 1.11
CA GLY A 49 -6.56 -14.32 -0.33
C GLY A 49 -7.13 -12.95 -0.66
N PRO A 50 -7.60 -12.73 -1.89
CA PRO A 50 -8.11 -11.44 -2.33
C PRO A 50 -9.27 -10.95 -1.46
N PHE A 51 -9.29 -9.64 -1.17
CA PHE A 51 -10.47 -9.02 -0.59
C PHE A 51 -11.66 -9.10 -1.55
N PRO A 52 -12.90 -9.15 -1.04
CA PRO A 52 -14.09 -9.08 -1.87
C PRO A 52 -14.07 -7.84 -2.77
N GLN A 53 -14.45 -8.00 -4.04
CA GLN A 53 -14.39 -6.93 -5.04
C GLN A 53 -15.20 -5.70 -4.61
N GLU A 54 -16.34 -5.90 -3.97
CA GLU A 54 -17.17 -4.82 -3.44
C GLU A 54 -16.41 -3.92 -2.44
N MET A 55 -15.55 -4.52 -1.61
CA MET A 55 -14.73 -3.76 -0.68
C MET A 55 -13.64 -2.97 -1.41
N ILE A 56 -13.02 -3.58 -2.42
CA ILE A 56 -12.03 -2.90 -3.26
C ILE A 56 -12.66 -1.72 -4.00
N ASP A 57 -13.85 -1.90 -4.56
CA ASP A 57 -14.57 -0.85 -5.28
C ASP A 57 -14.90 0.32 -4.36
N LYS A 58 -15.38 0.03 -3.16
CA LYS A 58 -15.69 1.04 -2.14
C LYS A 58 -14.44 1.79 -1.66
N ALA A 59 -13.33 1.06 -1.47
CA ALA A 59 -12.04 1.68 -1.14
C ALA A 59 -11.54 2.58 -2.28
N ASN A 60 -11.71 2.17 -3.53
CA ASN A 60 -11.36 2.97 -4.70
C ASN A 60 -12.19 4.27 -4.77
N GLU A 61 -13.49 4.20 -4.50
CA GLU A 61 -14.33 5.38 -4.44
C GLU A 61 -13.82 6.39 -3.39
N GLN A 62 -13.50 5.92 -2.20
CA GLN A 62 -12.96 6.76 -1.13
C GLN A 62 -11.59 7.36 -1.49
N MET A 63 -10.71 6.56 -2.09
CA MET A 63 -9.39 7.02 -2.52
C MET A 63 -9.49 8.04 -3.66
N ASN A 64 -10.41 7.86 -4.60
CA ASN A 64 -10.65 8.82 -5.68
C ASN A 64 -11.19 10.14 -5.13
N TYR A 65 -12.09 10.09 -4.14
CA TYR A 65 -12.55 11.28 -3.45
C TYR A 65 -11.39 11.99 -2.75
N PHE A 66 -10.54 11.27 -2.01
CA PHE A 66 -9.39 11.83 -1.32
C PHE A 66 -8.40 12.46 -2.29
N GLN A 67 -8.08 11.78 -3.40
CA GLN A 67 -7.26 12.32 -4.48
C GLN A 67 -7.80 13.65 -4.97
N SER A 68 -9.10 13.72 -5.28
CA SER A 68 -9.74 14.95 -5.77
C SER A 68 -9.61 16.11 -4.79
N ARG A 69 -9.58 15.83 -3.48
CA ARG A 69 -9.41 16.86 -2.44
C ARG A 69 -7.99 17.40 -2.38
N ILE A 70 -7.00 16.54 -2.62
CA ILE A 70 -5.59 16.93 -2.70
C ILE A 70 -5.34 17.76 -3.95
N GLU A 71 -5.81 17.31 -5.11
CA GLU A 71 -5.63 17.98 -6.40
C GLU A 71 -6.30 19.36 -6.42
N LYS A 72 -7.45 19.52 -5.80
CA LYS A 72 -8.11 20.83 -5.63
C LYS A 72 -7.29 21.83 -4.84
N ARG A 73 -6.29 21.37 -4.08
CA ARG A 73 -5.33 22.23 -3.35
C ARG A 73 -4.06 22.49 -4.15
N GLY A 74 -3.99 22.06 -5.39
CA GLY A 74 -2.88 22.32 -6.30
C GLY A 74 -1.74 21.32 -6.22
N ALA A 75 -1.88 20.22 -5.46
CA ALA A 75 -0.87 19.17 -5.44
C ALA A 75 -1.13 18.14 -6.56
N ILE A 76 -0.06 17.59 -7.10
CA ILE A 76 -0.10 16.50 -8.08
C ILE A 76 -0.19 15.18 -7.31
N VAL A 77 -1.15 14.33 -7.68
CA VAL A 77 -1.30 12.99 -7.12
C VAL A 77 -0.90 11.95 -8.15
N GLU A 78 0.03 11.09 -7.79
CA GLU A 78 0.45 9.95 -8.61
C GLU A 78 0.00 8.66 -7.94
N ARG A 79 -0.65 7.79 -8.70
CA ARG A 79 -1.00 6.44 -8.26
C ARG A 79 0.10 5.47 -8.66
N ILE A 80 0.45 4.59 -7.74
CA ILE A 80 1.40 3.51 -8.03
C ILE A 80 0.86 2.66 -9.17
N ASN A 81 1.69 2.40 -10.17
CA ASN A 81 1.38 1.43 -11.20
C ASN A 81 1.86 0.06 -10.75
N ILE A 82 0.91 -0.82 -10.42
CA ILE A 82 1.21 -2.18 -9.99
C ILE A 82 0.56 -3.13 -10.95
N GLU A 83 1.32 -4.09 -11.36
CA GLU A 83 0.77 -5.23 -12.06
C GLU A 83 0.06 -6.14 -11.04
N PRO A 84 -1.26 -6.28 -11.07
CA PRO A 84 -2.02 -7.01 -10.04
C PRO A 84 -1.52 -8.43 -9.79
N PHE A 85 -0.96 -9.10 -10.81
CA PHE A 85 -0.40 -10.44 -10.67
C PHE A 85 0.85 -10.50 -9.78
N MET A 86 1.57 -9.41 -9.61
CA MET A 86 2.74 -9.36 -8.72
C MET A 86 2.35 -9.54 -7.26
N LEU A 87 1.16 -9.08 -6.86
CA LEU A 87 0.68 -9.15 -5.49
C LEU A 87 0.24 -10.55 -5.06
N ASN A 88 -0.09 -11.40 -6.03
CA ASN A 88 -0.55 -12.77 -5.81
C ASN A 88 0.53 -13.82 -6.10
N LYS A 89 1.79 -13.41 -6.32
CA LYS A 89 2.89 -14.35 -6.53
C LYS A 89 3.54 -14.70 -5.20
N PRO A 90 3.76 -15.98 -4.92
CA PRO A 90 4.59 -16.38 -3.81
C PRO A 90 6.01 -15.85 -3.94
N VAL A 91 6.57 -15.42 -2.83
CA VAL A 91 7.99 -15.03 -2.73
C VAL A 91 8.66 -15.96 -1.74
N SER A 92 9.76 -16.56 -2.13
CA SER A 92 10.50 -17.50 -1.29
C SER A 92 11.94 -17.06 -1.14
N THR A 93 12.45 -17.25 0.07
CA THR A 93 13.86 -17.21 0.41
C THR A 93 14.26 -18.59 0.94
N PRO A 94 15.54 -18.87 1.22
CA PRO A 94 15.92 -20.12 1.87
C PRO A 94 15.22 -20.38 3.19
N ASP A 95 14.82 -19.34 3.90
CA ASP A 95 14.33 -19.41 5.28
C ASP A 95 12.81 -19.33 5.40
N TRP A 96 12.12 -18.76 4.42
CA TRP A 96 10.67 -18.56 4.47
C TRP A 96 10.02 -18.44 3.09
N THR A 97 8.71 -18.66 3.07
CA THR A 97 7.86 -18.42 1.89
C THR A 97 6.64 -17.61 2.31
N GLN A 98 6.40 -16.52 1.59
CA GLN A 98 5.16 -15.75 1.68
C GLN A 98 4.29 -16.01 0.45
N LEU A 99 3.05 -16.39 0.65
CA LEU A 99 2.16 -16.85 -0.42
C LEU A 99 1.56 -15.69 -1.23
N ASN A 100 1.34 -14.54 -0.60
CA ASN A 100 0.80 -13.35 -1.25
C ASN A 100 1.28 -12.08 -0.56
N CYS A 101 1.24 -10.96 -1.27
CA CYS A 101 1.45 -9.64 -0.69
C CYS A 101 0.14 -9.07 -0.14
N HIS A 102 0.20 -8.40 1.01
CA HIS A 102 -0.97 -7.73 1.58
C HIS A 102 -1.57 -6.69 0.62
N GLY A 103 -0.72 -5.92 -0.05
CA GLY A 103 -1.15 -4.87 -0.97
C GLY A 103 -0.19 -3.69 -0.96
N VAL A 104 -0.57 -2.66 -1.67
CA VAL A 104 0.24 -1.45 -1.86
C VAL A 104 -0.56 -0.17 -1.56
N ASN A 105 -1.56 -0.31 -0.74
CA ASN A 105 -2.37 0.82 -0.33
C ASN A 105 -1.56 1.79 0.55
N ASN A 106 -0.68 1.27 1.39
CA ASN A 106 0.12 2.04 2.34
C ASN A 106 1.56 2.20 1.86
N VAL A 107 1.80 3.06 0.90
CA VAL A 107 3.15 3.30 0.34
C VAL A 107 4.16 3.72 1.40
N ARG A 108 3.72 4.49 2.40
CA ARG A 108 4.58 4.98 3.47
C ARG A 108 5.14 3.87 4.36
N ASP A 109 4.49 2.72 4.42
CA ASP A 109 4.95 1.60 5.25
C ASP A 109 6.22 0.95 4.70
N VAL A 110 6.45 1.10 3.39
CA VAL A 110 7.58 0.49 2.68
C VAL A 110 8.56 1.51 2.11
N THR A 111 8.23 2.80 2.16
CA THR A 111 9.09 3.86 1.64
C THR A 111 9.14 5.06 2.58
N MET A 112 10.32 5.62 2.76
CA MET A 112 10.53 6.88 3.44
C MET A 112 11.17 7.88 2.50
N ILE A 113 10.66 9.11 2.51
CA ILE A 113 11.24 10.22 1.75
C ILE A 113 12.03 11.11 2.70
N HIS A 114 13.30 11.32 2.38
CA HIS A 114 14.16 12.25 3.12
C HIS A 114 14.95 13.12 2.15
N GLY A 115 14.68 14.41 2.16
CA GLY A 115 15.29 15.36 1.23
C GLY A 115 15.01 14.99 -0.23
N ASN A 116 16.03 14.61 -0.96
CA ASN A 116 15.95 14.21 -2.37
C ASN A 116 16.11 12.70 -2.58
N MET A 117 15.93 11.91 -1.54
CA MET A 117 16.07 10.45 -1.54
C MET A 117 14.75 9.78 -1.25
N ILE A 118 14.51 8.66 -1.91
CA ILE A 118 13.49 7.67 -1.53
C ILE A 118 14.25 6.50 -0.93
N ILE A 119 13.96 6.17 0.31
CA ILE A 119 14.55 5.04 1.04
C ILE A 119 13.49 3.95 1.07
N GLU A 120 13.79 2.83 0.45
CA GLU A 120 12.94 1.64 0.49
C GLU A 120 13.27 0.83 1.74
N ALA A 121 12.25 0.51 2.52
CA ALA A 121 12.39 -0.38 3.66
C ALA A 121 12.44 -1.82 3.17
N THR A 122 13.37 -2.61 3.73
CA THR A 122 13.38 -4.06 3.54
C THR A 122 12.26 -4.65 4.38
N THR A 123 11.09 -4.79 3.79
CA THR A 123 9.94 -5.43 4.43
C THR A 123 9.63 -6.75 3.74
N CYS A 124 9.10 -7.72 4.49
CA CYS A 124 8.42 -8.86 3.89
C CYS A 124 7.24 -8.32 3.06
N ARG A 125 7.09 -8.84 1.88
CA ARG A 125 5.98 -8.48 0.99
C ARG A 125 4.66 -9.05 1.48
#